data_b5bcb1a78ae0521b6caefd9d8fb36644
#
_entry.id   b5bcb1a78ae0521b6caefd9d8fb36644
#
_cell.length_a   1.000
_cell.length_b   1.000
_cell.length_c   1.000
_cell.angle_alpha   90.00
_cell.angle_beta   90.00
_cell.angle_gamma   90.00
#
_symmetry.space_group_name_H-M   'P 1'
#
loop_
_entity.id
_entity.type
_entity.pdbx_description
1 polymer ?
#
loop_
_entity_poly.entity_id
_entity_poly.type
_entity_poly.pdbx_seq_one_letter_code
_entity_poly.pdbx_strand_id
1 'polypeptide(L)'
;IAMLYVIDKNISVSEGIIVELLNSKTRYIRKDVITLIRNLKLTHLEDQLFKSYHLEEFIRNKISIFKTLAEMGSEKSIFFALKTIEDPNIDSDIEFEAVRTIFKINPMFFEQFIISKFSEKETVKKIIAHINNPYLS
;
A
#
# COMPACT_ATOMS: atom_id res chain seq x y z
N ILE A 1 -4.75 -4.72 -19.43
CA ILE A 1 -4.13 -3.90 -20.47
C ILE A 1 -5.18 -3.12 -21.24
N ALA A 2 -6.29 -3.77 -21.65
CA ALA A 2 -7.39 -3.05 -22.28
C ALA A 2 -7.94 -1.94 -21.38
N MET A 3 -8.00 -2.19 -20.08
CA MET A 3 -8.44 -1.21 -19.10
C MET A 3 -7.45 -0.04 -19.00
N LEU A 4 -6.16 -0.31 -19.00
CA LEU A 4 -5.13 0.74 -19.00
C LEU A 4 -5.26 1.61 -20.25
N TYR A 5 -5.50 0.98 -21.39
CA TYR A 5 -5.69 1.70 -22.64
C TYR A 5 -6.90 2.63 -22.57
N VAL A 6 -8.01 2.13 -22.04
CA VAL A 6 -9.24 2.93 -21.90
C VAL A 6 -8.97 4.19 -21.07
N ILE A 7 -8.22 4.04 -19.98
CA ILE A 7 -7.92 5.17 -19.10
C ILE A 7 -6.92 6.12 -19.74
N ASP A 8 -5.91 5.58 -20.44
CA ASP A 8 -4.95 6.41 -21.17
C ASP A 8 -5.61 7.27 -22.24
N LYS A 9 -6.72 6.80 -22.78
CA LYS A 9 -7.50 7.56 -23.75
C LYS A 9 -8.50 8.50 -23.09
N ASN A 10 -8.40 8.64 -21.77
CA ASN A 10 -9.25 9.56 -20.99
C ASN A 10 -10.74 9.20 -21.09
N ILE A 11 -11.02 7.93 -21.28
CA ILE A 11 -12.39 7.44 -21.31
C ILE A 11 -12.83 7.24 -19.87
N SER A 12 -13.98 7.80 -19.52
CA SER A 12 -14.53 7.67 -18.17
C SER A 12 -14.83 6.19 -17.88
N VAL A 13 -14.15 5.64 -16.89
CA VAL A 13 -14.41 4.29 -16.38
C VAL A 13 -15.12 4.43 -15.05
N SER A 14 -16.27 3.81 -14.91
CA SER A 14 -17.04 3.91 -13.67
C SER A 14 -16.27 3.26 -12.53
N GLU A 15 -16.46 3.81 -11.33
CA GLU A 15 -15.89 3.24 -10.11
C GLU A 15 -16.29 1.78 -9.94
N GLY A 16 -17.53 1.43 -10.31
CA GLY A 16 -18.02 0.06 -10.24
C GLY A 16 -17.19 -0.91 -11.06
N ILE A 17 -16.74 -0.51 -12.25
CA ILE A 17 -15.90 -1.36 -13.09
C ILE A 17 -14.53 -1.57 -12.42
N ILE A 18 -13.95 -0.51 -11.87
CA ILE A 18 -12.65 -0.62 -11.19
C ILE A 18 -12.76 -1.55 -9.99
N VAL A 19 -13.79 -1.40 -9.18
CA VAL A 19 -14.02 -2.26 -8.01
C VAL A 19 -14.24 -3.71 -8.45
N GLU A 20 -14.99 -3.92 -9.52
CA GLU A 20 -15.20 -5.27 -10.06
C GLU A 20 -13.88 -5.91 -10.47
N LEU A 21 -13.01 -5.17 -11.14
CA LEU A 21 -11.71 -5.67 -11.58
C LEU A 21 -10.75 -5.91 -10.40
N LEU A 22 -10.87 -5.12 -9.33
CA LEU A 22 -10.13 -5.39 -8.09
C LEU A 22 -10.49 -6.74 -7.50
N ASN A 23 -11.69 -7.22 -7.77
CA ASN A 23 -12.17 -8.51 -7.29
C ASN A 23 -12.06 -9.63 -8.33
N SER A 24 -11.34 -9.40 -9.41
CA SER A 24 -11.11 -10.39 -10.45
C SER A 24 -10.49 -11.65 -9.86
N LYS A 25 -10.83 -12.80 -10.42
CA LYS A 25 -10.21 -14.07 -10.05
C LYS A 25 -8.76 -14.16 -10.52
N THR A 26 -8.37 -13.36 -11.49
CA THR A 26 -7.03 -13.35 -12.06
C THR A 26 -6.14 -12.40 -11.30
N ARG A 27 -5.11 -12.93 -10.63
CA ARG A 27 -4.20 -12.10 -9.81
C ARG A 27 -3.50 -11.01 -10.61
N TYR A 28 -3.22 -11.25 -11.88
CA TYR A 28 -2.55 -10.26 -12.72
C TYR A 28 -3.46 -9.07 -13.03
N ILE A 29 -4.75 -9.33 -13.22
CA ILE A 29 -5.72 -8.24 -13.40
C ILE A 29 -5.82 -7.42 -12.12
N ARG A 30 -5.90 -8.08 -10.96
CA ARG A 30 -5.94 -7.36 -9.69
C ARG A 30 -4.70 -6.48 -9.52
N LYS A 31 -3.52 -7.02 -9.84
CA LYS A 31 -2.27 -6.26 -9.75
C LYS A 31 -2.29 -5.04 -10.66
N ASP A 32 -2.73 -5.21 -11.90
CA ASP A 32 -2.79 -4.11 -12.87
C ASP A 32 -3.73 -3.02 -12.39
N VAL A 33 -4.88 -3.39 -11.83
CA VAL A 33 -5.84 -2.43 -11.30
C VAL A 33 -5.26 -1.66 -10.12
N ILE A 34 -4.60 -2.35 -9.21
CA ILE A 34 -3.94 -1.70 -8.06
C ILE A 34 -2.91 -0.67 -8.56
N THR A 35 -2.10 -1.05 -9.53
CA THR A 35 -1.11 -0.16 -10.12
C THR A 35 -1.78 1.05 -10.78
N LEU A 36 -2.88 0.82 -11.45
CA LEU A 36 -3.64 1.88 -12.11
C LEU A 36 -4.19 2.88 -11.10
N ILE A 37 -4.79 2.38 -10.02
CA ILE A 37 -5.29 3.23 -8.94
C ILE A 37 -4.17 4.11 -8.40
N ARG A 38 -2.98 3.54 -8.23
CA ARG A 38 -1.80 4.28 -7.76
C ARG A 38 -1.41 5.37 -8.75
N ASN A 39 -1.26 5.00 -10.02
CA ASN A 39 -0.77 5.93 -11.04
C ASN A 39 -1.73 7.10 -11.27
N LEU A 40 -3.01 6.85 -11.16
CA LEU A 40 -4.03 7.88 -11.34
C LEU A 40 -4.42 8.56 -10.02
N LYS A 41 -3.87 8.11 -8.90
CA LYS A 41 -4.14 8.65 -7.56
C LYS A 41 -5.64 8.74 -7.26
N LEU A 42 -6.32 7.60 -7.44
CA LEU A 42 -7.76 7.51 -7.20
C LEU A 42 -8.02 7.38 -5.70
N THR A 43 -7.82 8.47 -4.98
CA THR A 43 -7.85 8.52 -3.50
C THR A 43 -9.18 8.08 -2.91
N HIS A 44 -10.26 8.24 -3.64
CA HIS A 44 -11.59 7.82 -3.18
C HIS A 44 -11.75 6.31 -3.12
N LEU A 45 -10.79 5.55 -3.64
CA LEU A 45 -10.80 4.08 -3.59
C LEU A 45 -9.97 3.51 -2.45
N GLU A 46 -9.52 4.35 -1.53
CA GLU A 46 -8.71 3.91 -0.38
C GLU A 46 -9.38 2.78 0.40
N ASP A 47 -10.66 2.94 0.73
CA ASP A 47 -11.40 1.92 1.50
C ASP A 47 -11.53 0.61 0.71
N GLN A 48 -11.65 0.69 -0.61
CA GLN A 48 -11.69 -0.50 -1.46
C GLN A 48 -10.36 -1.24 -1.44
N LEU A 49 -9.25 -0.52 -1.35
CA LEU A 49 -7.93 -1.15 -1.23
C LEU A 49 -7.78 -1.88 0.10
N PHE A 50 -8.33 -1.34 1.19
CA PHE A 50 -8.33 -2.05 2.47
C PHE A 50 -9.09 -3.37 2.36
N LYS A 51 -10.25 -3.36 1.73
CA LYS A 51 -11.04 -4.59 1.52
C LYS A 51 -10.28 -5.58 0.65
N SER A 52 -9.66 -5.10 -0.42
CA SER A 52 -8.89 -5.93 -1.33
C SER A 52 -7.72 -6.60 -0.61
N TYR A 53 -7.07 -5.88 0.29
CA TYR A 53 -5.97 -6.44 1.08
C TYR A 53 -6.42 -7.67 1.88
N HIS A 54 -7.56 -7.58 2.54
CA HIS A 54 -8.06 -8.68 3.36
C HIS A 54 -8.45 -9.90 2.56
N LEU A 55 -8.86 -9.70 1.30
CA LEU A 55 -9.25 -10.80 0.41
C LEU A 55 -8.08 -11.34 -0.40
N GLU A 56 -6.98 -10.60 -0.45
CA GLU A 56 -5.84 -10.94 -1.30
C GLU A 56 -5.02 -12.06 -0.68
N GLU A 57 -4.69 -13.06 -1.49
CA GLU A 57 -3.86 -14.19 -1.05
C GLU A 57 -2.40 -14.07 -1.49
N PHE A 58 -2.13 -13.26 -2.52
CA PHE A 58 -0.78 -13.13 -3.05
C PHE A 58 -0.03 -12.02 -2.35
N ILE A 59 1.12 -12.37 -1.76
CA ILE A 59 1.97 -11.42 -1.04
C ILE A 59 2.35 -10.23 -1.91
N ARG A 60 2.70 -10.47 -3.17
CA ARG A 60 3.09 -9.38 -4.08
C ARG A 60 1.97 -8.37 -4.29
N ASN A 61 0.72 -8.84 -4.35
CA ASN A 61 -0.42 -7.94 -4.48
C ASN A 61 -0.67 -7.17 -3.18
N LYS A 62 -0.49 -7.81 -2.04
CA LYS A 62 -0.58 -7.12 -0.74
C LYS A 62 0.47 -6.02 -0.63
N ILE A 63 1.69 -6.31 -1.06
CA ILE A 63 2.77 -5.32 -1.11
C ILE A 63 2.38 -4.17 -2.03
N SER A 64 1.83 -4.48 -3.20
CA SER A 64 1.40 -3.46 -4.16
C SER A 64 0.32 -2.55 -3.59
N ILE A 65 -0.59 -3.10 -2.78
CA ILE A 65 -1.62 -2.31 -2.09
C ILE A 65 -0.94 -1.31 -1.15
N PHE A 66 0.01 -1.75 -0.32
CA PHE A 66 0.71 -0.83 0.57
C PHE A 66 1.51 0.23 -0.19
N LYS A 67 2.16 -0.14 -1.29
CA LYS A 67 2.86 0.84 -2.13
C LYS A 67 1.90 1.91 -2.66
N THR A 68 0.69 1.49 -3.00
CA THR A 68 -0.35 2.41 -3.46
C THR A 68 -0.80 3.33 -2.32
N LEU A 69 -1.07 2.76 -1.15
CA LEU A 69 -1.47 3.56 0.02
C LEU A 69 -0.37 4.54 0.45
N ALA A 70 0.90 4.15 0.29
CA ALA A 70 2.01 5.04 0.61
C ALA A 70 2.02 6.30 -0.24
N GLU A 71 1.52 6.23 -1.46
CA GLU A 71 1.54 7.36 -2.39
C GLU A 71 0.26 8.18 -2.37
N MET A 72 -0.87 7.59 -1.97
CA MET A 72 -2.15 8.28 -2.07
C MET A 72 -3.02 8.16 -0.81
N GLY A 73 -2.60 7.38 0.16
CA GLY A 73 -3.40 7.12 1.34
C GLY A 73 -3.51 8.31 2.27
N SER A 74 -4.59 8.32 3.03
CA SER A 74 -4.83 9.29 4.08
C SER A 74 -4.36 8.75 5.43
N GLU A 75 -4.70 9.46 6.50
CA GLU A 75 -4.44 9.01 7.86
C GLU A 75 -5.05 7.63 8.14
N LYS A 76 -6.14 7.28 7.48
CA LYS A 76 -6.74 5.93 7.60
C LYS A 76 -5.73 4.84 7.23
N SER A 77 -4.89 5.09 6.24
CA SER A 77 -3.87 4.14 5.81
C SER A 77 -2.80 3.94 6.87
N ILE A 78 -2.51 4.97 7.67
CA ILE A 78 -1.60 4.83 8.81
C ILE A 78 -2.17 3.82 9.82
N PHE A 79 -3.44 3.96 10.17
CA PHE A 79 -4.09 3.04 11.10
C PHE A 79 -4.18 1.63 10.54
N PHE A 80 -4.45 1.53 9.25
CA PHE A 80 -4.48 0.23 8.57
C PHE A 80 -3.11 -0.45 8.62
N ALA A 81 -2.05 0.30 8.34
CA ALA A 81 -0.68 -0.20 8.40
C ALA A 81 -0.29 -0.58 9.84
N LEU A 82 -0.68 0.24 10.83
CA LEU A 82 -0.42 -0.08 12.24
C LEU A 82 -1.02 -1.42 12.63
N LYS A 83 -2.26 -1.66 12.28
CA LYS A 83 -2.91 -2.95 12.56
C LYS A 83 -2.16 -4.10 11.90
N THR A 84 -1.68 -3.89 10.70
CA THR A 84 -0.94 -4.91 9.97
C THR A 84 0.36 -5.27 10.68
N ILE A 85 1.13 -4.29 11.13
CA ILE A 85 2.42 -4.55 11.78
C ILE A 85 2.29 -5.09 13.20
N GLU A 86 1.10 -5.01 13.79
CA GLU A 86 0.83 -5.60 15.10
C GLU A 86 0.62 -7.11 15.03
N ASP A 87 0.38 -7.66 13.85
CA ASP A 87 0.23 -9.09 13.66
C ASP A 87 1.60 -9.77 13.84
N PRO A 88 1.78 -10.64 14.84
CA PRO A 88 3.06 -11.29 15.09
C PRO A 88 3.49 -12.25 13.98
N ASN A 89 2.56 -12.67 13.13
CA ASN A 89 2.82 -13.61 12.05
C ASN A 89 2.92 -12.95 10.69
N ILE A 90 3.03 -11.61 10.66
CA ILE A 90 3.08 -10.87 9.40
C ILE A 90 4.33 -11.25 8.59
N ASP A 91 4.17 -11.39 7.29
CA ASP A 91 5.28 -11.54 6.36
C ASP A 91 6.21 -10.34 6.45
N SER A 92 7.52 -10.57 6.43
CA SER A 92 8.49 -9.50 6.63
C SER A 92 8.46 -8.45 5.52
N ASP A 93 8.19 -8.85 4.28
CA ASP A 93 8.14 -7.91 3.17
C ASP A 93 6.88 -7.05 3.23
N ILE A 94 5.77 -7.62 3.66
CA ILE A 94 4.53 -6.87 3.90
C ILE A 94 4.75 -5.89 5.05
N GLU A 95 5.36 -6.36 6.13
CA GLU A 95 5.66 -5.49 7.28
C GLU A 95 6.51 -4.30 6.87
N PHE A 96 7.55 -4.53 6.07
CA PHE A 96 8.42 -3.45 5.60
C PHE A 96 7.61 -2.40 4.84
N GLU A 97 6.75 -2.83 3.91
CA GLU A 97 5.94 -1.89 3.13
C GLU A 97 4.90 -1.17 3.99
N ALA A 98 4.36 -1.84 4.99
CA ALA A 98 3.42 -1.20 5.92
C ALA A 98 4.11 -0.11 6.73
N VAL A 99 5.29 -0.39 7.27
CA VAL A 99 6.09 0.59 8.02
C VAL A 99 6.48 1.76 7.09
N ARG A 100 6.92 1.44 5.88
CA ARG A 100 7.28 2.45 4.89
C ARG A 100 6.08 3.34 4.55
N THR A 101 4.89 2.75 4.47
CA THR A 101 3.66 3.50 4.23
C THR A 101 3.43 4.55 5.30
N ILE A 102 3.59 4.19 6.57
CA ILE A 102 3.44 5.13 7.67
C ILE A 102 4.45 6.27 7.53
N PHE A 103 5.71 5.95 7.27
CA PHE A 103 6.74 6.96 7.09
C PHE A 103 6.42 7.89 5.92
N LYS A 104 5.97 7.36 4.80
CA LYS A 104 5.67 8.17 3.61
C LYS A 104 4.49 9.11 3.82
N ILE A 105 3.47 8.65 4.52
CA ILE A 105 2.27 9.47 4.75
C ILE A 105 2.53 10.53 5.82
N ASN A 106 3.17 10.15 6.92
CA ASN A 106 3.44 11.07 8.03
C ASN A 106 4.78 10.78 8.69
N PRO A 107 5.86 11.37 8.17
CA PRO A 107 7.21 11.15 8.74
C PRO A 107 7.30 11.52 10.20
N MET A 108 6.61 12.58 10.64
CA MET A 108 6.66 13.02 12.03
C MET A 108 6.03 11.98 12.96
N PHE A 109 4.91 11.40 12.57
CA PHE A 109 4.27 10.34 13.34
C PHE A 109 5.20 9.12 13.42
N PHE A 110 5.86 8.79 12.33
CA PHE A 110 6.83 7.70 12.30
C PHE A 110 7.93 7.95 13.34
N GLU A 111 8.54 9.14 13.34
CA GLU A 111 9.62 9.45 14.25
C GLU A 111 9.17 9.48 15.71
N GLN A 112 8.02 10.06 16.00
CA GLN A 112 7.56 10.25 17.36
C GLN A 112 6.91 9.03 17.97
N PHE A 113 6.36 8.14 17.17
CA PHE A 113 5.58 7.03 17.67
C PHE A 113 6.14 5.66 17.26
N ILE A 114 6.42 5.47 15.97
CA ILE A 114 6.80 4.15 15.45
C ILE A 114 8.20 3.76 15.92
N ILE A 115 9.15 4.68 15.85
CA ILE A 115 10.53 4.40 16.27
C ILE A 115 10.54 3.99 17.74
N SER A 116 9.81 4.69 18.59
CA SER A 116 9.76 4.40 20.01
C SER A 116 9.06 3.07 20.32
N LYS A 117 7.92 2.83 19.69
CA LYS A 117 7.09 1.67 20.00
C LYS A 117 7.60 0.36 19.38
N PHE A 118 8.18 0.45 18.20
CA PHE A 118 8.59 -0.73 17.41
C PHE A 118 10.08 -0.74 17.10
N SER A 119 10.91 -0.17 17.98
CA SER A 119 12.35 -0.03 17.77
C SER A 119 13.06 -1.38 17.55
N GLU A 120 12.52 -2.46 18.09
CA GLU A 120 13.11 -3.79 17.97
C GLU A 120 12.86 -4.44 16.60
N LYS A 121 11.90 -3.94 15.83
CA LYS A 121 11.58 -4.53 14.54
C LYS A 121 12.65 -4.22 13.50
N GLU A 122 13.11 -5.26 12.79
CA GLU A 122 14.10 -5.09 11.73
C GLU A 122 13.62 -4.14 10.62
N THR A 123 12.33 -4.17 10.31
CA THR A 123 11.76 -3.29 9.29
C THR A 123 11.89 -1.82 9.69
N VAL A 124 11.68 -1.51 10.97
CA VAL A 124 11.85 -0.15 11.49
C VAL A 124 13.31 0.27 11.41
N LYS A 125 14.22 -0.62 11.80
CA LYS A 125 15.67 -0.36 11.72
C LYS A 125 16.11 -0.09 10.29
N LYS A 126 15.59 -0.85 9.32
CA LYS A 126 15.91 -0.65 7.91
C LYS A 126 15.43 0.71 7.39
N ILE A 127 14.23 1.12 7.77
CA ILE A 127 13.69 2.43 7.38
C ILE A 127 14.55 3.55 7.97
N ILE A 128 14.93 3.44 9.24
CA ILE A 128 15.79 4.44 9.90
C ILE A 128 17.13 4.52 9.18
N ALA A 129 17.74 3.39 8.86
CA ALA A 129 19.02 3.37 8.14
C ALA A 129 18.89 4.05 6.78
N HIS A 130 17.78 3.83 6.08
CA HIS A 130 17.54 4.43 4.77
C HIS A 130 17.36 5.95 4.88
N ILE A 131 16.69 6.43 5.93
CA ILE A 131 16.52 7.86 6.18
C ILE A 131 17.89 8.52 6.42
N ASN A 132 18.73 7.89 7.26
CA ASN A 132 20.03 8.44 7.64
C ASN A 132 21.06 8.32 6.52
N ASN A 133 20.89 7.39 5.61
CA ASN A 133 21.79 7.20 4.48
C ASN A 133 20.99 6.81 3.23
N PRO A 134 20.49 7.80 2.47
CA PRO A 134 19.64 7.53 1.30
C PRO A 134 20.34 6.75 0.18
N TYR A 135 21.66 6.59 0.24
CA TYR A 135 22.39 5.78 -0.74
C TYR A 135 22.36 4.29 -0.40
N LEU A 136 21.85 3.91 0.77
CA LEU A 136 21.59 2.52 1.12
C LEU A 136 20.20 2.15 0.63
N SER A 137 20.07 1.60 -0.50
CA SER A 137 18.74 1.24 -1.01
C SER A 137 18.56 -0.27 -1.10
#